data_124b736ebb3525a089abd566d8baf1de
#
_entry.id   124b736ebb3525a089abd566d8baf1de
#
_cell.length_a   1.000
_cell.length_b   1.000
_cell.length_c   1.000
_cell.angle_alpha   90.00
_cell.angle_beta   90.00
_cell.angle_gamma   90.00
#
_symmetry.space_group_name_H-M   'P 1'
#
loop_
_entity.id
_entity.type
_entity.pdbx_description
1 polymer ?
#
loop_
_entity_poly.entity_id
_entity_poly.type
_entity_poly.pdbx_seq_one_letter_code
_entity_poly.pdbx_strand_id
1 'polypeptide(L)'
;MIYAYPTEGVWGLGCLPDSEEDVKKICLLKQRKLDKGLILVSGNFSHFDAYLSHLSEDLINKTKSKWPGAHTWLVPANDNVPSWIKGDSDFVALRQSVHPSIIELSEKLNSVITSTSANISSEPPAKNAKEVRNLFGDEVSILKGELGG
;
A
#
# COMPACT_ATOMS: atom_id res chain seq x y z
N MET A 1 -7.17 -7.67 9.23
CA MET A 1 -8.23 -6.72 8.83
C MET A 1 -7.81 -5.99 7.57
N ILE A 2 -8.72 -5.87 6.62
CA ILE A 2 -8.50 -5.16 5.37
C ILE A 2 -9.15 -3.79 5.49
N TYR A 3 -8.39 -2.75 5.12
CA TYR A 3 -8.86 -1.36 5.16
C TYR A 3 -9.07 -0.84 3.75
N ALA A 4 -10.13 -0.04 3.57
CA ALA A 4 -10.32 0.74 2.36
C ALA A 4 -10.17 2.21 2.73
N TYR A 5 -9.39 2.96 1.98
CA TYR A 5 -9.03 4.34 2.32
C TYR A 5 -8.85 5.18 1.06
N PRO A 6 -9.19 6.48 1.14
CA PRO A 6 -8.92 7.37 0.03
C PRO A 6 -7.43 7.71 -0.04
N THR A 7 -6.95 7.92 -1.25
CA THR A 7 -5.58 8.35 -1.51
C THR A 7 -5.58 9.62 -2.35
N GLU A 8 -4.41 10.01 -2.85
CA GLU A 8 -4.28 11.17 -3.73
C GLU A 8 -5.02 10.98 -5.06
N GLY A 9 -5.12 9.74 -5.55
CA GLY A 9 -5.71 9.46 -6.85
C GLY A 9 -7.02 8.68 -6.81
N VAL A 10 -7.00 7.50 -6.21
CA VAL A 10 -8.15 6.59 -6.16
C VAL A 10 -8.28 6.02 -4.75
N TRP A 11 -9.42 5.41 -4.44
CA TRP A 11 -9.54 4.64 -3.22
C TRP A 11 -8.65 3.40 -3.30
N GLY A 12 -8.06 3.03 -2.17
CA GLY A 12 -7.16 1.91 -2.06
C GLY A 12 -7.66 0.85 -1.08
N LEU A 13 -7.12 -0.35 -1.23
CA LEU A 13 -7.27 -1.44 -0.28
C LEU A 13 -5.90 -1.78 0.28
N GLY A 14 -5.85 -2.08 1.57
CA GLY A 14 -4.60 -2.46 2.20
C GLY A 14 -4.76 -3.18 3.52
N CYS A 15 -3.65 -3.75 3.97
CA CYS A 15 -3.57 -4.46 5.24
C CYS A 15 -2.12 -4.40 5.73
N LEU A 16 -1.87 -4.98 6.91
CA LEU A 16 -0.50 -5.13 7.38
C LEU A 16 0.26 -6.09 6.45
N PRO A 17 1.50 -5.76 6.08
CA PRO A 17 2.25 -6.59 5.12
C PRO A 17 2.60 -7.97 5.67
N ASP A 18 2.66 -8.15 6.98
CA ASP A 18 2.98 -9.44 7.59
C ASP A 18 1.80 -10.41 7.61
N SER A 19 0.60 -9.94 7.31
CA SER A 19 -0.59 -10.78 7.32
C SER A 19 -0.80 -11.45 5.95
N GLU A 20 -0.21 -12.61 5.76
CA GLU A 20 -0.35 -13.38 4.53
C GLU A 20 -1.82 -13.65 4.21
N GLU A 21 -2.61 -13.98 5.23
CA GLU A 21 -4.04 -14.25 5.09
C GLU A 21 -4.79 -13.05 4.51
N ASP A 22 -4.54 -11.85 5.04
CA ASP A 22 -5.20 -10.64 4.56
C ASP A 22 -4.74 -10.26 3.15
N VAL A 23 -3.46 -10.42 2.85
CA VAL A 23 -2.93 -10.15 1.50
C VAL A 23 -3.61 -11.07 0.49
N LYS A 24 -3.71 -12.35 0.80
CA LYS A 24 -4.39 -13.32 -0.07
C LYS A 24 -5.86 -12.98 -0.24
N LYS A 25 -6.52 -12.53 0.84
CA LYS A 25 -7.93 -12.12 0.78
C LYS A 25 -8.12 -10.91 -0.13
N ILE A 26 -7.24 -9.92 -0.04
CA ILE A 26 -7.28 -8.76 -0.95
C ILE A 26 -7.20 -9.23 -2.41
N CYS A 27 -6.27 -10.13 -2.71
CA CYS A 27 -6.12 -10.64 -4.06
C CYS A 27 -7.38 -11.38 -4.54
N LEU A 28 -8.01 -12.17 -3.66
CA LEU A 28 -9.28 -12.83 -3.97
C LEU A 28 -10.39 -11.83 -4.26
N LEU A 29 -10.54 -10.82 -3.40
CA LEU A 29 -11.58 -9.79 -3.57
C LEU A 29 -11.41 -9.02 -4.86
N LYS A 30 -10.17 -8.78 -5.28
CA LYS A 30 -9.86 -8.05 -6.51
C LYS A 30 -9.77 -8.93 -7.74
N GLN A 31 -9.80 -10.25 -7.58
CA GLN A 31 -9.51 -11.20 -8.67
C GLN A 31 -8.13 -10.92 -9.27
N ARG A 32 -7.16 -10.65 -8.38
CA ARG A 32 -5.78 -10.31 -8.73
C ARG A 32 -4.86 -11.47 -8.34
N LYS A 33 -3.89 -11.76 -9.21
CA LYS A 33 -2.90 -12.80 -8.92
C LYS A 33 -1.93 -12.33 -7.83
N LEU A 34 -1.59 -13.21 -6.91
CA LEU A 34 -0.67 -12.91 -5.82
C LEU A 34 0.75 -12.59 -6.33
N ASP A 35 1.16 -13.19 -7.44
CA ASP A 35 2.49 -13.02 -8.02
C ASP A 35 2.79 -11.61 -8.54
N LYS A 36 1.77 -10.76 -8.67
CA LYS A 36 1.96 -9.37 -9.12
C LYS A 36 2.57 -8.46 -8.06
N GLY A 37 2.53 -8.87 -6.79
CA GLY A 37 3.04 -8.04 -5.70
C GLY A 37 2.13 -6.86 -5.35
N LEU A 38 2.47 -6.17 -4.27
CA LEU A 38 1.73 -5.02 -3.76
C LEU A 38 2.71 -3.91 -3.38
N ILE A 39 2.25 -2.66 -3.47
CA ILE A 39 3.02 -1.50 -3.02
C ILE A 39 2.89 -1.38 -1.50
N LEU A 40 3.94 -0.93 -0.83
CA LEU A 40 3.93 -0.58 0.59
C LEU A 40 3.94 0.94 0.73
N VAL A 41 3.01 1.48 1.51
CA VAL A 41 2.88 2.92 1.73
C VAL A 41 2.88 3.25 3.22
N SER A 42 3.31 4.45 3.54
CA SER A 42 3.21 5.02 4.89
C SER A 42 3.33 6.52 4.82
N GLY A 43 2.84 7.21 5.85
CA GLY A 43 3.08 8.63 6.03
C GLY A 43 4.38 8.94 6.78
N ASN A 44 5.05 7.93 7.33
CA ASN A 44 6.23 8.08 8.18
C ASN A 44 7.43 7.39 7.54
N PHE A 45 8.45 8.18 7.19
CA PHE A 45 9.65 7.63 6.55
C PHE A 45 10.31 6.52 7.39
N SER A 46 10.30 6.62 8.71
CA SER A 46 10.93 5.61 9.56
C SER A 46 10.31 4.22 9.44
N HIS A 47 9.08 4.12 8.98
CA HIS A 47 8.43 2.84 8.74
C HIS A 47 9.09 2.04 7.61
N PHE A 48 9.91 2.70 6.77
CA PHE A 48 10.61 2.03 5.67
C PHE A 48 12.01 1.57 6.04
N ASP A 49 12.48 1.85 7.26
CA ASP A 49 13.86 1.58 7.69
C ASP A 49 14.29 0.13 7.40
N ALA A 50 13.45 -0.84 7.73
CA ALA A 50 13.77 -2.25 7.52
C ALA A 50 13.94 -2.60 6.04
N TYR A 51 13.20 -1.92 5.16
CA TYR A 51 13.22 -2.18 3.72
C TYR A 51 14.34 -1.45 3.00
N LEU A 52 14.93 -0.46 3.64
CA LEU A 52 15.99 0.37 3.07
C LEU A 52 17.36 0.09 3.69
N SER A 53 17.43 -0.79 4.70
CA SER A 53 18.63 -1.01 5.51
C SER A 53 19.85 -1.54 4.73
N HIS A 54 19.62 -2.17 3.59
CA HIS A 54 20.68 -2.73 2.74
C HIS A 54 21.17 -1.73 1.67
N LEU A 55 20.55 -0.56 1.59
CA LEU A 55 20.91 0.45 0.60
C LEU A 55 22.01 1.36 1.14
N SER A 56 22.82 1.90 0.21
CA SER A 56 23.83 2.92 0.56
C SER A 56 23.16 4.20 1.05
N GLU A 57 23.89 5.00 1.81
CA GLU A 57 23.40 6.30 2.27
C GLU A 57 22.99 7.21 1.10
N ASP A 58 23.75 7.17 0.00
CA ASP A 58 23.44 7.96 -1.20
C ASP A 58 22.09 7.56 -1.80
N LEU A 59 21.80 6.26 -1.86
CA LEU A 59 20.52 5.76 -2.38
C LEU A 59 19.37 6.12 -1.45
N ILE A 60 19.58 6.04 -0.14
CA ILE A 60 18.57 6.43 0.84
C ILE A 60 18.26 7.93 0.71
N ASN A 61 19.28 8.76 0.58
CA ASN A 61 19.10 10.20 0.39
C ASN A 61 18.35 10.52 -0.90
N LYS A 62 18.66 9.80 -1.98
CA LYS A 62 17.95 9.94 -3.25
C LYS A 62 16.48 9.58 -3.10
N THR A 63 16.18 8.51 -2.36
CA THR A 63 14.81 8.10 -2.06
C THR A 63 14.06 9.21 -1.33
N LYS A 64 14.68 9.78 -0.29
CA LYS A 64 14.09 10.87 0.48
C LYS A 64 13.83 12.12 -0.36
N SER A 65 14.65 12.39 -1.39
CA SER A 65 14.55 13.61 -2.17
C SER A 65 13.24 13.73 -2.95
N LYS A 66 12.57 12.62 -3.23
CA LYS A 66 11.30 12.57 -3.95
C LYS A 66 10.10 12.35 -3.05
N TRP A 67 10.32 12.16 -1.76
CA TRP A 67 9.27 11.90 -0.79
C TRP A 67 9.15 13.05 0.20
N PRO A 68 7.95 13.22 0.78
CA PRO A 68 6.70 12.52 0.46
C PRO A 68 6.09 13.02 -0.86
N GLY A 69 5.21 12.22 -1.45
CA GLY A 69 4.49 12.59 -2.67
C GLY A 69 4.07 11.41 -3.52
N ALA A 70 3.77 11.70 -4.77
CA ALA A 70 3.22 10.70 -5.71
C ALA A 70 4.30 9.83 -6.38
N HIS A 71 5.52 9.78 -5.83
CA HIS A 71 6.62 9.02 -6.40
C HIS A 71 6.78 7.67 -5.72
N THR A 72 6.67 6.59 -6.48
CA THR A 72 6.91 5.22 -6.01
C THR A 72 8.31 4.80 -6.40
N TRP A 73 9.10 4.32 -5.42
CA TRP A 73 10.42 3.77 -5.67
C TRP A 73 10.37 2.25 -5.74
N LEU A 74 11.03 1.69 -6.74
CA LEU A 74 11.32 0.26 -6.78
C LEU A 74 12.72 0.06 -6.23
N VAL A 75 12.82 -0.64 -5.10
CA VAL A 75 14.12 -0.92 -4.47
C VAL A 75 14.34 -2.42 -4.42
N PRO A 76 15.60 -2.88 -4.47
CA PRO A 76 15.87 -4.31 -4.31
C PRO A 76 15.31 -4.81 -2.99
N ALA A 77 14.55 -5.91 -3.03
CA ALA A 77 13.93 -6.47 -1.84
C ALA A 77 15.00 -7.19 -1.00
N ASN A 78 14.93 -7.00 0.32
CA ASN A 78 15.74 -7.75 1.26
C ASN A 78 14.89 -8.80 1.97
N ASP A 79 15.47 -9.52 2.94
CA ASP A 79 14.78 -10.60 3.64
C ASP A 79 13.60 -10.13 4.50
N ASN A 80 13.47 -8.80 4.74
CA ASN A 80 12.34 -8.25 5.47
C ASN A 80 11.07 -8.15 4.62
N VAL A 81 11.17 -8.34 3.31
CA VAL A 81 10.03 -8.29 2.41
C VAL A 81 9.43 -9.68 2.24
N PRO A 82 8.20 -9.92 2.72
CA PRO A 82 7.56 -11.21 2.53
C PRO A 82 7.35 -11.54 1.04
N SER A 83 7.40 -12.82 0.71
CA SER A 83 7.22 -13.28 -0.68
C SER A 83 5.85 -12.88 -1.25
N TRP A 84 4.83 -12.85 -0.41
CA TRP A 84 3.47 -12.46 -0.83
C TRP A 84 3.33 -10.95 -1.09
N ILE A 85 4.34 -10.14 -0.72
CA ILE A 85 4.38 -8.70 -1.00
C ILE A 85 5.12 -8.43 -2.30
N LYS A 86 6.32 -9.00 -2.47
CA LYS A 86 7.11 -8.76 -3.70
C LYS A 86 6.61 -9.57 -4.90
N GLY A 87 5.88 -10.65 -4.66
CA GLY A 87 5.44 -11.55 -5.72
C GLY A 87 6.62 -12.20 -6.43
N ASP A 88 6.59 -12.24 -7.76
CA ASP A 88 7.66 -12.81 -8.57
C ASP A 88 8.83 -11.86 -8.81
N SER A 89 8.76 -10.64 -8.29
CA SER A 89 9.81 -9.63 -8.47
C SER A 89 10.91 -9.75 -7.43
N ASP A 90 12.12 -9.31 -7.80
CA ASP A 90 13.23 -9.14 -6.85
C ASP A 90 13.21 -7.75 -6.22
N PHE A 91 12.21 -6.94 -6.52
CA PHE A 91 12.07 -5.57 -6.05
C PHE A 91 10.80 -5.40 -5.25
N VAL A 92 10.80 -4.42 -4.35
CA VAL A 92 9.61 -4.00 -3.62
C VAL A 92 9.31 -2.55 -3.97
N ALA A 93 8.02 -2.22 -4.13
CA ALA A 93 7.57 -0.87 -4.44
C ALA A 93 7.19 -0.15 -3.14
N LEU A 94 7.78 1.01 -2.90
CA LEU A 94 7.59 1.80 -1.68
C LEU A 94 7.18 3.22 -2.03
N ARG A 95 6.26 3.80 -1.24
CA ARG A 95 5.87 5.20 -1.40
C ARG A 95 5.53 5.83 -0.06
N GLN A 96 6.09 7.02 0.20
CA GLN A 96 5.69 7.84 1.35
C GLN A 96 4.64 8.84 0.88
N SER A 97 3.46 8.79 1.50
CA SER A 97 2.30 9.61 1.14
C SER A 97 2.10 10.74 2.14
N VAL A 98 1.52 11.85 1.67
CA VAL A 98 1.05 12.94 2.53
C VAL A 98 -0.45 12.92 2.73
N HIS A 99 -1.15 11.95 2.14
CA HIS A 99 -2.61 11.89 2.29
C HIS A 99 -2.98 11.61 3.75
N PRO A 100 -3.91 12.40 4.34
CA PRO A 100 -4.27 12.25 5.76
C PRO A 100 -4.71 10.83 6.15
N SER A 101 -5.44 10.15 5.28
CA SER A 101 -5.92 8.79 5.57
C SER A 101 -4.77 7.79 5.70
N ILE A 102 -3.76 7.91 4.86
CA ILE A 102 -2.58 7.02 4.92
C ILE A 102 -1.73 7.36 6.14
N ILE A 103 -1.51 8.65 6.41
CA ILE A 103 -0.76 9.10 7.59
C ILE A 103 -1.42 8.54 8.85
N GLU A 104 -2.72 8.74 9.00
CA GLU A 104 -3.46 8.30 10.19
C GLU A 104 -3.42 6.78 10.35
N LEU A 105 -3.68 6.03 9.27
CA LEU A 105 -3.71 4.58 9.34
C LEU A 105 -2.33 4.00 9.64
N SER A 106 -1.28 4.48 8.98
CA SER A 106 0.07 3.98 9.23
C SER A 106 0.56 4.32 10.63
N GLU A 107 0.19 5.46 11.19
CA GLU A 107 0.48 5.80 12.58
C GLU A 107 -0.25 4.89 13.55
N LYS A 108 -1.55 4.67 13.31
CA LYS A 108 -2.37 3.80 14.16
C LYS A 108 -1.80 2.38 14.22
N LEU A 109 -1.36 1.86 13.09
CA LEU A 109 -0.80 0.51 12.99
C LEU A 109 0.70 0.46 13.27
N ASN A 110 1.35 1.62 13.34
CA ASN A 110 2.79 1.78 13.49
C ASN A 110 3.57 0.94 12.47
N SER A 111 3.17 1.03 11.21
CA SER A 111 3.71 0.18 10.14
C SER A 111 3.41 0.76 8.77
N VAL A 112 4.19 0.34 7.78
CA VAL A 112 3.74 0.44 6.39
C VAL A 112 2.48 -0.40 6.22
N ILE A 113 1.67 -0.05 5.23
CA ILE A 113 0.50 -0.82 4.85
C ILE A 113 0.61 -1.17 3.37
N THR A 114 0.02 -2.30 2.99
CA THR A 114 -0.05 -2.64 1.57
C THR A 114 -1.03 -1.68 0.89
N SER A 115 -0.82 -1.43 -0.39
CA SER A 115 -1.70 -0.54 -1.14
C SER A 115 -1.91 -1.06 -2.55
N THR A 116 -3.17 -1.16 -2.92
CA THR A 116 -3.60 -1.48 -4.28
C THR A 116 -4.92 -0.73 -4.53
N SER A 117 -5.25 -0.45 -5.78
CA SER A 117 -6.48 0.28 -6.08
C SER A 117 -7.73 -0.52 -5.68
N ALA A 118 -8.77 0.18 -5.23
CA ALA A 118 -10.03 -0.44 -4.79
C ALA A 118 -10.90 -0.75 -5.99
N ASN A 119 -10.55 -1.82 -6.70
CA ASN A 119 -11.29 -2.29 -7.89
C ASN A 119 -11.13 -3.79 -8.04
N ILE A 120 -12.05 -4.38 -8.78
CA ILE A 120 -11.85 -5.72 -9.33
C ILE A 120 -10.94 -5.55 -10.55
N SER A 121 -9.97 -6.44 -10.71
CA SER A 121 -8.97 -6.35 -11.78
C SER A 121 -9.63 -6.08 -13.14
N SER A 122 -9.07 -5.13 -13.88
CA SER A 122 -9.55 -4.66 -15.19
C SER A 122 -10.81 -3.79 -15.15
N GLU A 123 -11.37 -3.52 -13.95
CA GLU A 123 -12.51 -2.64 -13.79
C GLU A 123 -12.06 -1.28 -13.23
N PRO A 124 -12.87 -0.21 -13.41
CA PRO A 124 -12.53 1.10 -12.86
C PRO A 124 -12.44 1.08 -11.33
N PRO A 125 -11.47 1.79 -10.73
CA PRO A 125 -11.38 1.86 -9.27
C PRO A 125 -12.49 2.71 -8.65
N ALA A 126 -12.83 2.37 -7.40
CA ALA A 126 -13.83 3.10 -6.64
C ALA A 126 -13.40 4.56 -6.42
N LYS A 127 -14.35 5.48 -6.51
CA LYS A 127 -14.12 6.92 -6.37
C LYS A 127 -14.62 7.48 -5.04
N ASN A 128 -15.41 6.69 -4.32
CA ASN A 128 -15.96 7.10 -3.02
C ASN A 128 -16.28 5.87 -2.18
N ALA A 129 -16.63 6.12 -0.90
CA ALA A 129 -16.89 5.05 0.05
C ALA A 129 -18.08 4.18 -0.38
N LYS A 130 -19.09 4.76 -1.01
CA LYS A 130 -20.27 4.04 -1.47
C LYS A 130 -19.90 3.01 -2.54
N GLU A 131 -19.04 3.40 -3.49
CA GLU A 131 -18.58 2.48 -4.53
C GLU A 131 -17.74 1.34 -3.94
N VAL A 132 -16.89 1.63 -2.94
CA VAL A 132 -16.14 0.61 -2.22
C VAL A 132 -17.09 -0.40 -1.58
N ARG A 133 -18.12 0.08 -0.90
CA ARG A 133 -19.10 -0.79 -0.25
C ARG A 133 -19.84 -1.65 -1.26
N ASN A 134 -20.18 -1.08 -2.41
CA ASN A 134 -20.86 -1.82 -3.47
C ASN A 134 -19.98 -2.94 -4.04
N LEU A 135 -18.66 -2.70 -4.15
CA LEU A 135 -17.72 -3.69 -4.71
C LEU A 135 -17.33 -4.77 -3.70
N PHE A 136 -17.10 -4.39 -2.43
CA PHE A 136 -16.47 -5.29 -1.46
C PHE A 136 -17.32 -5.58 -0.21
N GLY A 137 -18.44 -4.87 -0.03
CA GLY A 137 -19.35 -5.10 1.07
C GLY A 137 -18.69 -4.92 2.44
N ASP A 138 -19.00 -5.83 3.36
CA ASP A 138 -18.49 -5.79 4.72
C ASP A 138 -17.13 -6.47 4.88
N GLU A 139 -16.52 -6.93 3.79
CA GLU A 139 -15.21 -7.59 3.81
C GLU A 139 -14.08 -6.61 4.13
N VAL A 140 -14.32 -5.31 4.00
CA VAL A 140 -13.32 -4.27 4.22
C VAL A 140 -13.84 -3.25 5.24
N SER A 141 -12.91 -2.69 6.02
CA SER A 141 -13.20 -1.59 6.94
C SER A 141 -12.95 -0.28 6.21
N ILE A 142 -14.02 0.49 5.98
CA ILE A 142 -13.94 1.72 5.19
C ILE A 142 -13.59 2.89 6.10
N LEU A 143 -12.48 3.56 5.82
CA LEU A 143 -12.04 4.72 6.56
C LEU A 143 -12.71 5.99 6.01
N LYS A 144 -12.84 7.00 6.88
CA LYS A 144 -13.37 8.30 6.48
C LYS A 144 -12.32 9.09 5.73
N GLY A 145 -12.75 9.94 4.84
CA GLY A 145 -11.88 10.84 4.11
C GLY A 145 -12.33 11.00 2.67
N GLU A 146 -11.60 11.83 1.94
CA GLU A 146 -11.89 12.12 0.55
C GLU A 146 -10.64 11.99 -0.28
N LEU A 147 -10.80 11.75 -1.58
CA LEU A 147 -9.68 11.77 -2.50
C LEU A 147 -9.02 13.14 -2.47
N GLY A 148 -7.69 13.15 -2.41
CA GLY A 148 -6.92 14.38 -2.37
C GLY A 148 -6.08 14.52 -3.61
N GLY A 149 -6.16 15.64 -4.24
CA GLY A 149 -5.44 15.89 -5.47
C GLY A 149 -4.03 16.35 -5.30
#